data_05e37a9975e4985ee0c32c9004849bb4
#
_entry.id   05e37a9975e4985ee0c32c9004849bb4
#
_cell.length_a   1.000
_cell.length_b   1.000
_cell.length_c   1.000
_cell.angle_alpha   90.00
_cell.angle_beta   90.00
_cell.angle_gamma   90.00
#
_symmetry.space_group_name_H-M   'P 1'
#
loop_
_entity.id
_entity.type
_entity.pdbx_description
1 polymer ?
#
loop_
_entity_poly.entity_id
_entity_poly.type
_entity_poly.pdbx_seq_one_letter_code
_entity_poly.pdbx_strand_id
1 'polypeptide(L)'
;MTQEEMFNDAIERWNARNGNGSFLIPHPLDSVRPIYLLLPRLFNRSPTCNVLILVKDFEDKDYIKEYLTNQKNNYDSIFLNLINKGQIHVLTDSWVADNINLYKPTLTIIYNPISFTFVHLGILDKSIYKLVIITKSLDGRTKDSFYSCCPIVKEFKQNDVDNIRTNPPVEEYRIPITIKDDTNDAKLLQYYNDNIRMSLNIFGGLDNIKIAMSGNNTNNASSMTYCDKLARDNGWNEYLDMSTEYNQQIDKLYNPIAIKERANSTYEMIRKRARLLANYSNKINAIIDIIDSYKDKKILIINKFADFADELTNNINIKYNKEICKSFHDKLKSIPAIDKDGNPIYYKTGAKKGKQKIMGVTNQKKLIQQLFNLGKINIISTTNSPDKELNIDVDVLIITSSLCDDIKSYIYRLSKCKFNIPIILYSLYCENTLEEKAINDKQLSSNHVIVNKKDIDVKIDNNSDCYIVY
;
A
#
# COMPACT_ATOMS: atom_id res chain seq x y z
N MET A 1 -18.70 21.65 5.48
CA MET A 1 -17.54 21.83 6.40
C MET A 1 -16.30 21.55 5.60
N THR A 2 -15.35 22.45 5.53
CA THR A 2 -14.08 22.25 4.84
C THR A 2 -13.18 21.32 5.67
N GLN A 3 -12.16 20.71 5.05
CA GLN A 3 -11.18 19.89 5.78
C GLN A 3 -10.49 20.69 6.89
N GLU A 4 -10.23 21.97 6.64
CA GLU A 4 -9.60 22.86 7.61
C GLU A 4 -10.49 23.17 8.81
N GLU A 5 -11.79 23.39 8.60
CA GLU A 5 -12.76 23.55 9.67
C GLU A 5 -12.86 22.30 10.55
N MET A 6 -12.82 21.11 9.94
CA MET A 6 -12.84 19.85 10.67
C MET A 6 -11.59 19.64 11.52
N PHE A 7 -10.41 19.99 11.01
CA PHE A 7 -9.18 19.91 11.78
C PHE A 7 -9.11 20.97 12.88
N ASN A 8 -9.68 22.15 12.65
CA ASN A 8 -9.80 23.17 13.68
C ASN A 8 -10.72 22.70 14.83
N ASP A 9 -11.86 22.08 14.54
CA ASP A 9 -12.73 21.44 15.56
C ASP A 9 -11.97 20.35 16.34
N ALA A 10 -11.20 19.51 15.66
CA ALA A 10 -10.39 18.49 16.32
C ALA A 10 -9.32 19.08 17.26
N ILE A 11 -8.65 20.17 16.84
CA ILE A 11 -7.67 20.87 17.67
C ILE A 11 -8.34 21.53 18.87
N GLU A 12 -9.51 22.10 18.73
CA GLU A 12 -10.26 22.68 19.85
C GLU A 12 -10.67 21.61 20.87
N ARG A 13 -11.13 20.47 20.43
CA ARG A 13 -11.44 19.32 21.29
C ARG A 13 -10.19 18.80 22.02
N TRP A 14 -9.05 18.76 21.35
CA TRP A 14 -7.77 18.38 21.95
C TRP A 14 -7.34 19.41 23.00
N ASN A 15 -7.48 20.70 22.74
CA ASN A 15 -7.24 21.76 23.73
C ASN A 15 -8.13 21.62 24.95
N ALA A 16 -9.43 21.31 24.75
CA ALA A 16 -10.38 21.09 25.85
C ALA A 16 -10.02 19.88 26.74
N ARG A 17 -9.17 18.98 26.24
CA ARG A 17 -8.62 17.85 26.99
C ARG A 17 -7.18 18.11 27.50
N ASN A 18 -6.87 19.36 27.79
CA ASN A 18 -5.56 19.79 28.27
C ASN A 18 -4.40 19.39 27.33
N GLY A 19 -4.67 19.35 26.04
CA GLY A 19 -3.64 19.02 25.04
C GLY A 19 -3.16 17.56 25.10
N ASN A 20 -4.06 16.63 25.41
CA ASN A 20 -3.76 15.20 25.42
C ASN A 20 -4.78 14.41 24.59
N GLY A 21 -4.31 13.68 23.57
CA GLY A 21 -5.17 12.77 22.82
C GLY A 21 -4.66 12.36 21.46
N SER A 22 -5.48 11.58 20.77
CA SER A 22 -5.21 11.02 19.44
C SER A 22 -6.22 11.47 18.40
N PHE A 23 -5.74 11.69 17.18
CA PHE A 23 -6.57 11.89 15.99
C PHE A 23 -6.45 10.66 15.07
N LEU A 24 -7.57 10.05 14.73
CA LEU A 24 -7.65 9.01 13.71
C LEU A 24 -8.04 9.66 12.40
N ILE A 25 -7.08 9.75 11.49
CA ILE A 25 -7.23 10.48 10.22
C ILE A 25 -7.07 9.47 9.09
N PRO A 26 -8.16 8.89 8.57
CA PRO A 26 -8.07 7.95 7.46
C PRO A 26 -7.65 8.69 6.18
N HIS A 27 -6.97 7.98 5.28
CA HIS A 27 -6.88 8.47 3.92
C HIS A 27 -8.31 8.70 3.38
N PRO A 28 -8.54 9.80 2.70
CA PRO A 28 -7.62 10.70 1.99
C PRO A 28 -7.34 12.04 2.67
N LEU A 29 -7.70 12.18 3.93
CA LEU A 29 -7.48 13.43 4.64
C LEU A 29 -5.98 13.73 4.81
N ASP A 30 -5.63 14.99 4.74
CA ASP A 30 -4.25 15.44 4.92
C ASP A 30 -3.85 15.33 6.40
N SER A 31 -3.20 14.22 6.75
CA SER A 31 -2.85 13.90 8.13
C SER A 31 -1.78 14.81 8.74
N VAL A 32 -1.02 15.56 7.94
CA VAL A 32 -0.04 16.54 8.43
C VAL A 32 -0.67 17.92 8.67
N ARG A 33 -1.78 18.22 8.01
CA ARG A 33 -2.47 19.51 8.14
C ARG A 33 -2.81 19.90 9.59
N PRO A 34 -3.27 19.00 10.48
CA PRO A 34 -3.49 19.34 11.88
C PRO A 34 -2.22 19.81 12.60
N ILE A 35 -1.05 19.24 12.29
CA ILE A 35 0.23 19.70 12.84
C ILE A 35 0.48 21.14 12.38
N TYR A 36 0.35 21.38 11.08
CA TYR A 36 0.54 22.70 10.49
C TYR A 36 -0.37 23.78 11.08
N LEU A 37 -1.63 23.44 11.40
CA LEU A 37 -2.60 24.36 12.00
C LEU A 37 -2.40 24.54 13.52
N LEU A 38 -1.85 23.54 14.21
CA LEU A 38 -1.64 23.57 15.66
C LEU A 38 -0.40 24.40 16.03
N LEU A 39 0.70 24.25 15.29
CA LEU A 39 1.98 24.88 15.63
C LEU A 39 1.92 26.40 15.79
N PRO A 40 1.30 27.18 14.89
CA PRO A 40 1.21 28.64 15.05
C PRO A 40 0.45 29.02 16.32
N ARG A 41 -0.59 28.28 16.67
CA ARG A 41 -1.39 28.56 17.89
C ARG A 41 -0.57 28.30 19.16
N LEU A 42 0.25 27.25 19.13
CA LEU A 42 1.14 26.89 20.25
C LEU A 42 2.22 27.98 20.42
N PHE A 43 2.93 28.34 19.35
CA PHE A 43 4.01 29.33 19.42
C PHE A 43 3.51 30.75 19.71
N ASN A 44 2.30 31.11 19.29
CA ASN A 44 1.68 32.37 19.68
C ASN A 44 1.38 32.45 21.19
N ARG A 45 1.03 31.31 21.83
CA ARG A 45 0.77 31.26 23.27
C ARG A 45 2.04 31.10 24.09
N SER A 46 3.03 30.37 23.57
CA SER A 46 4.29 30.04 24.25
C SER A 46 5.46 30.09 23.25
N PRO A 47 6.04 31.28 23.01
CA PRO A 47 7.11 31.45 22.01
C PRO A 47 8.38 30.64 22.28
N THR A 48 8.59 30.20 23.51
CA THR A 48 9.78 29.44 23.94
C THR A 48 9.52 27.93 24.01
N CYS A 49 8.36 27.46 23.55
CA CYS A 49 8.04 26.04 23.59
C CYS A 49 8.96 25.23 22.66
N ASN A 50 9.19 23.97 23.06
CA ASN A 50 9.90 22.98 22.27
C ASN A 50 8.93 21.93 21.78
N VAL A 51 8.94 21.63 20.50
CA VAL A 51 8.08 20.64 19.86
C VAL A 51 8.93 19.50 19.32
N LEU A 52 8.56 18.29 19.66
CA LEU A 52 9.16 17.06 19.14
C LEU A 52 8.11 16.33 18.29
N ILE A 53 8.43 16.11 17.03
CA ILE A 53 7.63 15.30 16.12
C ILE A 53 8.38 13.99 15.88
N LEU A 54 7.84 12.90 16.39
CA LEU A 54 8.36 11.55 16.22
C LEU A 54 7.76 10.92 14.99
N VAL A 55 8.62 10.33 14.18
CA VAL A 55 8.26 9.61 12.96
C VAL A 55 8.98 8.28 12.91
N LYS A 56 8.42 7.31 12.22
CA LYS A 56 8.99 5.96 12.15
C LYS A 56 10.28 5.86 11.32
N ASP A 57 10.42 6.67 10.26
CA ASP A 57 11.51 6.59 9.28
C ASP A 57 11.95 7.95 8.75
N PHE A 58 13.03 7.94 7.95
CA PHE A 58 13.59 9.16 7.36
C PHE A 58 12.70 9.77 6.28
N GLU A 59 11.87 8.98 5.62
CA GLU A 59 10.96 9.47 4.58
C GLU A 59 9.83 10.30 5.18
N ASP A 60 9.21 9.80 6.25
CA ASP A 60 8.21 10.57 7.00
C ASP A 60 8.84 11.84 7.60
N LYS A 61 10.12 11.78 8.04
CA LYS A 61 10.85 12.95 8.55
C LYS A 61 11.03 14.04 7.49
N ASP A 62 11.51 13.66 6.30
CA ASP A 62 11.75 14.59 5.20
C ASP A 62 10.41 15.14 4.67
N TYR A 63 9.40 14.27 4.56
CA TYR A 63 8.04 14.67 4.15
C TYR A 63 7.43 15.72 5.09
N ILE A 64 7.49 15.51 6.41
CA ILE A 64 6.93 16.47 7.38
C ILE A 64 7.72 17.78 7.35
N LYS A 65 9.05 17.73 7.27
CA LYS A 65 9.87 18.95 7.17
C LYS A 65 9.54 19.76 5.92
N GLU A 66 9.48 19.09 4.76
CA GLU A 66 9.11 19.72 3.50
C GLU A 66 7.69 20.29 3.57
N TYR A 67 6.76 19.53 4.12
CA TYR A 67 5.38 19.98 4.31
C TYR A 67 5.31 21.29 5.13
N LEU A 68 6.02 21.37 6.25
CA LEU A 68 6.00 22.52 7.13
C LEU A 68 6.65 23.78 6.48
N THR A 69 7.57 23.60 5.55
CA THR A 69 8.36 24.70 5.00
C THR A 69 8.01 25.08 3.55
N ASN A 70 7.06 24.40 2.91
CA ASN A 70 6.79 24.58 1.47
C ASN A 70 5.28 24.65 1.12
N GLN A 71 4.46 25.27 1.97
CA GLN A 71 3.03 25.48 1.71
C GLN A 71 2.71 26.77 0.95
N LYS A 72 3.76 27.53 0.56
CA LYS A 72 3.65 28.82 -0.13
C LYS A 72 2.80 29.86 0.63
N ASN A 73 2.95 29.91 1.93
CA ASN A 73 2.27 30.87 2.79
C ASN A 73 3.22 31.50 3.84
N ASN A 74 2.70 32.43 4.63
CA ASN A 74 3.47 33.22 5.58
C ASN A 74 4.09 32.41 6.74
N TYR A 75 3.66 31.17 6.99
CA TYR A 75 4.19 30.36 8.07
C TYR A 75 5.43 29.55 7.66
N ASP A 76 5.70 29.38 6.38
CA ASP A 76 6.81 28.55 5.89
C ASP A 76 8.17 29.07 6.38
N SER A 77 8.40 30.38 6.28
CA SER A 77 9.62 31.02 6.78
C SER A 77 9.74 30.98 8.31
N ILE A 78 8.60 31.04 9.01
CA ILE A 78 8.53 30.94 10.47
C ILE A 78 8.92 29.53 10.89
N PHE A 79 8.33 28.50 10.29
CA PHE A 79 8.66 27.11 10.61
C PHE A 79 10.09 26.74 10.28
N LEU A 80 10.61 27.21 9.14
CA LEU A 80 12.01 27.02 8.78
C LEU A 80 12.93 27.62 9.87
N ASN A 81 12.63 28.83 10.35
CA ASN A 81 13.39 29.49 11.40
C ASN A 81 13.30 28.72 12.74
N LEU A 82 12.11 28.23 13.12
CA LEU A 82 11.90 27.44 14.33
C LEU A 82 12.63 26.09 14.29
N ILE A 83 12.66 25.43 13.12
CA ILE A 83 13.44 24.21 12.89
C ILE A 83 14.93 24.49 13.02
N ASN A 84 15.43 25.55 12.41
CA ASN A 84 16.84 25.93 12.45
C ASN A 84 17.30 26.37 13.86
N LYS A 85 16.41 26.97 14.64
CA LYS A 85 16.68 27.32 16.06
C LYS A 85 16.55 26.13 17.02
N GLY A 86 16.17 24.96 16.53
CA GLY A 86 15.98 23.78 17.36
C GLY A 86 14.75 23.84 18.31
N GLN A 87 13.74 24.62 17.95
CA GLN A 87 12.47 24.66 18.69
C GLN A 87 11.46 23.64 18.14
N ILE A 88 11.61 23.24 16.86
CA ILE A 88 10.88 22.12 16.24
C ILE A 88 11.89 21.06 15.84
N HIS A 89 11.78 19.88 16.42
CA HIS A 89 12.55 18.70 16.06
C HIS A 89 11.68 17.69 15.38
N VAL A 90 12.07 17.24 14.17
CA VAL A 90 11.45 16.08 13.50
C VAL A 90 12.48 14.96 13.47
N LEU A 91 12.25 13.92 14.25
CA LEU A 91 13.22 12.87 14.54
C LEU A 91 12.59 11.47 14.41
N THR A 92 13.42 10.49 14.06
CA THR A 92 12.98 9.10 14.01
C THR A 92 12.98 8.46 15.39
N ASP A 93 12.12 7.45 15.58
CA ASP A 93 12.02 6.68 16.83
C ASP A 93 13.38 6.10 17.24
N SER A 94 14.15 5.58 16.28
CA SER A 94 15.47 5.00 16.54
C SER A 94 16.47 6.04 17.08
N TRP A 95 16.47 7.25 16.51
CA TRP A 95 17.37 8.30 16.97
C TRP A 95 17.02 8.78 18.38
N VAL A 96 15.72 8.89 18.69
CA VAL A 96 15.25 9.32 20.02
C VAL A 96 15.50 8.24 21.07
N ALA A 97 15.45 6.96 20.71
CA ALA A 97 15.77 5.85 21.63
C ALA A 97 17.15 6.01 22.25
N ASP A 98 18.15 6.40 21.44
CA ASP A 98 19.53 6.59 21.90
C ASP A 98 19.73 7.90 22.68
N ASN A 99 18.81 8.88 22.52
CA ASN A 99 18.99 10.25 22.99
C ASN A 99 17.82 10.78 23.84
N ILE A 100 16.97 9.91 24.37
CA ILE A 100 15.71 10.27 25.05
C ILE A 100 15.87 11.25 26.21
N ASN A 101 17.02 11.22 26.89
CA ASN A 101 17.29 12.08 28.05
C ASN A 101 17.66 13.52 27.67
N LEU A 102 17.97 13.77 26.40
CA LEU A 102 18.31 15.11 25.90
C LEU A 102 17.06 15.97 25.65
N TYR A 103 15.86 15.33 25.59
CA TYR A 103 14.64 16.04 25.23
C TYR A 103 13.69 16.21 26.40
N LYS A 104 13.21 17.43 26.58
CA LYS A 104 12.08 17.80 27.45
C LYS A 104 11.10 18.63 26.63
N PRO A 105 10.33 18.00 25.73
CA PRO A 105 9.44 18.74 24.84
C PRO A 105 8.23 19.29 25.59
N THR A 106 7.81 20.48 25.19
CA THR A 106 6.52 21.05 25.62
C THR A 106 5.38 20.27 24.96
N LEU A 107 5.52 19.96 23.67
CA LEU A 107 4.58 19.14 22.90
C LEU A 107 5.34 17.99 22.22
N THR A 108 4.86 16.77 22.41
CA THR A 108 5.25 15.64 21.58
C THR A 108 4.12 15.25 20.65
N ILE A 109 4.44 15.14 19.37
CA ILE A 109 3.55 14.61 18.34
C ILE A 109 4.13 13.29 17.83
N ILE A 110 3.41 12.19 17.95
CA ILE A 110 3.77 10.91 17.36
C ILE A 110 2.97 10.77 16.08
N TYR A 111 3.67 10.74 14.95
CA TYR A 111 3.05 10.69 13.64
C TYR A 111 3.11 9.29 13.05
N ASN A 112 1.95 8.73 12.76
CA ASN A 112 1.73 7.46 12.07
C ASN A 112 2.57 6.30 12.63
N PRO A 113 2.51 6.02 13.94
CA PRO A 113 3.31 4.97 14.56
C PRO A 113 2.90 3.60 14.03
N ILE A 114 3.88 2.69 13.86
CA ILE A 114 3.61 1.29 13.51
C ILE A 114 3.33 0.46 14.76
N SER A 115 4.10 0.72 15.83
CA SER A 115 4.01 -0.02 17.09
C SER A 115 4.23 0.93 18.28
N PHE A 116 3.68 0.56 19.42
CA PHE A 116 3.98 1.25 20.68
C PHE A 116 5.26 0.68 21.31
N THR A 117 6.19 1.57 21.64
CA THR A 117 7.48 1.19 22.21
C THR A 117 7.75 1.94 23.51
N PHE A 118 8.75 1.48 24.27
CA PHE A 118 9.21 2.20 25.48
C PHE A 118 9.71 3.62 25.19
N VAL A 119 10.19 3.87 23.97
CA VAL A 119 10.58 5.21 23.52
C VAL A 119 9.38 6.14 23.50
N HIS A 120 8.26 5.69 22.93
CA HIS A 120 7.02 6.47 22.89
C HIS A 120 6.53 6.78 24.32
N LEU A 121 6.47 5.77 25.19
CA LEU A 121 6.05 5.97 26.57
C LEU A 121 6.97 6.96 27.29
N GLY A 122 8.29 6.73 27.24
CA GLY A 122 9.26 7.56 27.94
C GLY A 122 9.28 9.01 27.50
N ILE A 123 9.01 9.32 26.22
CA ILE A 123 8.96 10.70 25.75
C ILE A 123 7.60 11.36 26.01
N LEU A 124 6.49 10.59 25.92
CA LEU A 124 5.18 11.09 26.29
C LEU A 124 5.12 11.48 27.76
N ASP A 125 5.73 10.70 28.65
CA ASP A 125 5.77 11.01 30.09
C ASP A 125 6.54 12.30 30.40
N LYS A 126 7.50 12.67 29.56
CA LYS A 126 8.26 13.92 29.70
C LYS A 126 7.58 15.14 29.12
N SER A 127 6.49 14.96 28.35
CA SER A 127 5.83 16.00 27.59
C SER A 127 4.65 16.60 28.34
N ILE A 128 4.48 17.92 28.25
CA ILE A 128 3.32 18.62 28.81
C ILE A 128 2.09 18.31 27.97
N TYR A 129 2.21 18.46 26.64
CA TYR A 129 1.15 18.19 25.68
C TYR A 129 1.51 16.99 24.81
N LYS A 130 0.49 16.20 24.45
CA LYS A 130 0.64 14.92 23.75
C LYS A 130 -0.37 14.81 22.63
N LEU A 131 0.10 14.53 21.44
CA LEU A 131 -0.75 14.28 20.27
C LEU A 131 -0.25 13.04 19.52
N VAL A 132 -1.15 12.11 19.23
CA VAL A 132 -0.86 10.98 18.35
C VAL A 132 -1.73 11.09 17.10
N ILE A 133 -1.13 11.05 15.93
CA ILE A 133 -1.83 11.06 14.64
C ILE A 133 -1.71 9.67 14.02
N ILE A 134 -2.83 9.03 13.75
CA ILE A 134 -2.93 7.67 13.27
C ILE A 134 -3.66 7.68 11.92
N THR A 135 -2.98 7.21 10.86
CA THR A 135 -3.54 7.18 9.50
C THR A 135 -3.95 5.79 9.05
N LYS A 136 -3.43 4.74 9.70
CA LYS A 136 -3.72 3.33 9.41
C LYS A 136 -4.24 2.66 10.68
N SER A 137 -5.05 1.62 10.53
CA SER A 137 -5.45 0.81 11.67
C SER A 137 -4.22 0.22 12.37
N LEU A 138 -4.10 0.44 13.66
CA LEU A 138 -3.09 -0.20 14.50
C LEU A 138 -3.57 -1.62 14.88
N ASP A 139 -2.62 -2.52 15.18
CA ASP A 139 -2.97 -3.78 15.82
C ASP A 139 -3.61 -3.55 17.20
N GLY A 140 -4.37 -4.54 17.72
CA GLY A 140 -5.16 -4.36 18.93
C GLY A 140 -4.33 -3.93 20.12
N ARG A 141 -3.16 -4.53 20.35
CA ARG A 141 -2.29 -4.19 21.52
C ARG A 141 -1.67 -2.81 21.38
N THR A 142 -1.14 -2.48 20.22
CA THR A 142 -0.57 -1.16 19.94
C THR A 142 -1.64 -0.09 20.07
N LYS A 143 -2.84 -0.35 19.52
CA LYS A 143 -4.00 0.54 19.62
C LYS A 143 -4.36 0.84 21.08
N ASP A 144 -4.55 -0.19 21.89
CA ASP A 144 -4.94 -0.05 23.29
C ASP A 144 -3.86 0.70 24.10
N SER A 145 -2.60 0.44 23.83
CA SER A 145 -1.48 1.13 24.48
C SER A 145 -1.43 2.62 24.16
N PHE A 146 -1.61 3.02 22.89
CA PHE A 146 -1.67 4.43 22.53
C PHE A 146 -2.91 5.11 23.12
N TYR A 147 -4.08 4.47 23.10
CA TYR A 147 -5.30 5.09 23.60
C TYR A 147 -5.36 5.19 25.11
N SER A 148 -4.64 4.34 25.84
CA SER A 148 -4.47 4.50 27.29
C SER A 148 -3.64 5.75 27.65
N CYS A 149 -2.62 6.06 26.86
CA CYS A 149 -1.77 7.24 27.07
C CYS A 149 -2.34 8.52 26.43
N CYS A 150 -2.95 8.39 25.26
CA CYS A 150 -3.49 9.47 24.44
C CYS A 150 -4.88 9.06 23.93
N PRO A 151 -5.96 9.30 24.69
CA PRO A 151 -7.31 8.89 24.32
C PRO A 151 -7.76 9.48 22.97
N ILE A 152 -8.64 8.79 22.27
CA ILE A 152 -9.21 9.30 21.02
C ILE A 152 -10.00 10.58 21.29
N VAL A 153 -9.57 11.67 20.68
CA VAL A 153 -10.26 12.97 20.74
C VAL A 153 -11.17 13.14 19.53
N LYS A 154 -10.67 12.75 18.37
CA LYS A 154 -11.44 12.82 17.12
C LYS A 154 -11.09 11.62 16.24
N GLU A 155 -12.12 10.91 15.83
CA GLU A 155 -12.09 9.93 14.77
C GLU A 155 -12.83 10.51 13.56
N PHE A 156 -12.10 10.65 12.44
CA PHE A 156 -12.70 11.06 11.18
C PHE A 156 -13.24 9.82 10.49
N LYS A 157 -14.54 9.82 10.18
CA LYS A 157 -15.22 8.69 9.54
C LYS A 157 -15.22 8.85 8.02
N GLN A 158 -15.56 7.79 7.31
CA GLN A 158 -15.66 7.80 5.85
C GLN A 158 -16.66 8.89 5.38
N ASN A 159 -17.76 9.09 6.08
CA ASN A 159 -18.73 10.15 5.77
C ASN A 159 -18.13 11.57 5.89
N ASP A 160 -17.18 11.78 6.80
CA ASP A 160 -16.46 13.05 6.91
C ASP A 160 -15.58 13.29 5.68
N VAL A 161 -15.02 12.21 5.13
CA VAL A 161 -14.23 12.22 3.90
C VAL A 161 -15.11 12.50 2.68
N ASP A 162 -16.23 11.82 2.57
CA ASP A 162 -17.16 11.92 1.44
C ASP A 162 -17.81 13.32 1.36
N ASN A 163 -17.98 14.00 2.49
CA ASN A 163 -18.51 15.36 2.56
C ASN A 163 -17.52 16.45 2.13
N ILE A 164 -16.24 16.17 2.07
CA ILE A 164 -15.19 17.13 1.65
C ILE A 164 -15.04 17.11 0.13
N ARG A 165 -15.91 16.73 -0.69
CA ARG A 165 -15.97 16.81 -2.17
C ARG A 165 -14.66 17.16 -2.89
N THR A 166 -13.54 16.54 -2.47
CA THR A 166 -12.21 16.80 -3.03
C THR A 166 -11.72 15.64 -3.89
N ASN A 167 -12.53 14.58 -4.00
CA ASN A 167 -12.21 13.46 -4.87
C ASN A 167 -12.73 13.76 -6.28
N PRO A 168 -11.88 13.76 -7.30
CA PRO A 168 -12.37 13.73 -8.65
C PRO A 168 -13.22 12.49 -8.85
N PRO A 169 -14.22 12.54 -9.72
CA PRO A 169 -14.98 11.37 -10.10
C PRO A 169 -14.03 10.32 -10.67
N VAL A 170 -14.29 9.04 -10.38
CA VAL A 170 -13.54 7.92 -10.93
C VAL A 170 -14.46 7.16 -11.88
N GLU A 171 -14.06 7.04 -13.11
CA GLU A 171 -14.72 6.19 -14.12
C GLU A 171 -13.97 4.86 -14.19
N GLU A 172 -14.57 3.80 -13.64
CA GLU A 172 -13.99 2.46 -13.63
C GLU A 172 -14.53 1.60 -14.77
N TYR A 173 -13.63 1.19 -15.65
CA TYR A 173 -13.88 0.22 -16.70
C TYR A 173 -13.40 -1.16 -16.25
N ARG A 174 -14.33 -2.10 -16.03
CA ARG A 174 -14.02 -3.47 -15.61
C ARG A 174 -13.84 -4.36 -16.83
N ILE A 175 -12.65 -4.90 -17.01
CA ILE A 175 -12.27 -5.71 -18.16
C ILE A 175 -12.18 -7.18 -17.75
N PRO A 176 -13.15 -8.00 -18.15
CA PRO A 176 -13.11 -9.44 -17.91
C PRO A 176 -12.09 -10.11 -18.84
N ILE A 177 -11.30 -11.02 -18.28
CA ILE A 177 -10.32 -11.84 -19.01
C ILE A 177 -10.71 -13.28 -18.86
N THR A 178 -11.08 -13.91 -19.95
CA THR A 178 -11.47 -15.32 -19.98
C THR A 178 -10.24 -16.22 -19.97
N ILE A 179 -10.20 -17.20 -19.06
CA ILE A 179 -9.20 -18.27 -19.05
C ILE A 179 -9.75 -19.41 -19.95
N LYS A 180 -9.03 -19.71 -21.04
CA LYS A 180 -9.45 -20.75 -21.97
C LYS A 180 -9.31 -22.14 -21.33
N ASP A 181 -10.35 -22.96 -21.37
CA ASP A 181 -10.46 -24.25 -20.68
C ASP A 181 -9.42 -25.31 -21.11
N ASP A 182 -8.92 -25.22 -22.33
CA ASP A 182 -7.95 -26.17 -22.88
C ASP A 182 -6.48 -25.85 -22.55
N THR A 183 -6.25 -24.74 -21.86
CA THR A 183 -4.89 -24.28 -21.52
C THR A 183 -4.32 -24.99 -20.31
N ASN A 184 -2.98 -25.02 -20.21
CA ASN A 184 -2.28 -25.51 -19.03
C ASN A 184 -2.62 -24.68 -17.78
N ASP A 185 -2.86 -23.37 -17.95
CA ASP A 185 -3.22 -22.46 -16.85
C ASP A 185 -4.60 -22.82 -16.28
N ALA A 186 -5.58 -23.17 -17.14
CA ALA A 186 -6.89 -23.60 -16.68
C ALA A 186 -6.81 -24.92 -15.88
N LYS A 187 -6.03 -25.89 -16.39
CA LYS A 187 -5.81 -27.16 -15.69
C LYS A 187 -5.12 -26.97 -14.34
N LEU A 188 -4.13 -26.09 -14.29
CA LEU A 188 -3.40 -25.76 -13.07
C LEU A 188 -4.28 -25.01 -12.07
N LEU A 189 -5.10 -24.08 -12.55
CA LEU A 189 -6.09 -23.37 -11.74
C LEU A 189 -7.11 -24.34 -11.11
N GLN A 190 -7.63 -25.27 -11.92
CA GLN A 190 -8.53 -26.33 -11.45
C GLN A 190 -7.87 -27.18 -10.37
N TYR A 191 -6.64 -27.65 -10.61
CA TYR A 191 -5.85 -28.40 -9.62
C TYR A 191 -5.70 -27.64 -8.30
N TYR A 192 -5.35 -26.36 -8.34
CA TYR A 192 -5.25 -25.56 -7.12
C TYR A 192 -6.59 -25.40 -6.42
N ASN A 193 -7.66 -25.11 -7.16
CA ASN A 193 -8.99 -24.94 -6.59
C ASN A 193 -9.48 -26.19 -5.86
N ASP A 194 -9.32 -27.37 -6.46
CA ASP A 194 -9.78 -28.64 -5.88
C ASP A 194 -8.98 -29.00 -4.62
N ASN A 195 -7.65 -28.85 -4.65
CA ASN A 195 -6.81 -29.13 -3.49
C ASN A 195 -7.03 -28.14 -2.35
N ILE A 196 -7.21 -26.85 -2.65
CA ILE A 196 -7.51 -25.83 -1.65
C ILE A 196 -8.87 -26.09 -1.03
N ARG A 197 -9.91 -26.39 -1.84
CA ARG A 197 -11.26 -26.70 -1.36
C ARG A 197 -11.25 -27.93 -0.44
N MET A 198 -10.57 -29.00 -0.84
CA MET A 198 -10.42 -30.20 0.00
C MET A 198 -9.76 -29.85 1.34
N SER A 199 -8.67 -29.08 1.33
CA SER A 199 -7.98 -28.69 2.55
C SER A 199 -8.81 -27.76 3.44
N LEU A 200 -9.55 -26.81 2.85
CA LEU A 200 -10.45 -25.93 3.60
C LEU A 200 -11.55 -26.73 4.31
N ASN A 201 -12.05 -27.79 3.69
CA ASN A 201 -13.03 -28.70 4.31
C ASN A 201 -12.40 -29.46 5.49
N ILE A 202 -11.17 -29.95 5.34
CA ILE A 202 -10.45 -30.67 6.41
C ILE A 202 -10.17 -29.75 7.59
N PHE A 203 -9.65 -28.53 7.33
CA PHE A 203 -9.27 -27.58 8.38
C PHE A 203 -10.44 -26.75 8.91
N GLY A 204 -11.58 -26.74 8.24
CA GLY A 204 -12.73 -25.90 8.60
C GLY A 204 -12.52 -24.40 8.35
N GLY A 205 -11.48 -24.01 7.58
CA GLY A 205 -11.24 -22.63 7.19
C GLY A 205 -9.77 -22.23 7.09
N LEU A 206 -9.53 -21.05 6.52
CA LEU A 206 -8.19 -20.53 6.28
C LEU A 206 -7.42 -20.19 7.57
N ASP A 207 -8.12 -19.71 8.59
CA ASP A 207 -7.46 -19.32 9.86
C ASP A 207 -6.93 -20.57 10.58
N ASN A 208 -7.64 -21.67 10.51
CA ASN A 208 -7.17 -22.94 11.04
C ASN A 208 -5.95 -23.46 10.28
N ILE A 209 -5.89 -23.28 8.96
CA ILE A 209 -4.68 -23.57 8.18
C ILE A 209 -3.49 -22.75 8.66
N LYS A 210 -3.67 -21.46 8.92
CA LYS A 210 -2.61 -20.58 9.44
C LYS A 210 -2.14 -21.03 10.83
N ILE A 211 -3.05 -21.44 11.71
CA ILE A 211 -2.71 -21.97 13.04
C ILE A 211 -1.91 -23.28 12.91
N ALA A 212 -2.35 -24.19 12.02
CA ALA A 212 -1.65 -25.44 11.76
C ALA A 212 -0.23 -25.23 11.22
N MET A 213 -0.02 -24.18 10.42
CA MET A 213 1.30 -23.82 9.87
C MET A 213 2.27 -23.27 10.94
N SER A 214 1.85 -22.27 11.71
CA SER A 214 2.75 -21.45 12.52
C SER A 214 2.46 -21.46 14.01
N GLY A 215 1.29 -21.92 14.43
CA GLY A 215 0.79 -21.66 15.77
C GLY A 215 0.43 -20.18 15.98
N ASN A 216 -0.28 -19.89 17.08
CA ASN A 216 -0.68 -18.52 17.41
C ASN A 216 0.47 -17.61 17.88
N ASN A 217 1.63 -18.18 18.14
CA ASN A 217 2.86 -17.44 18.45
C ASN A 217 4.03 -18.32 17.99
N THR A 218 5.00 -17.75 17.37
CA THR A 218 6.35 -18.19 17.01
C THR A 218 6.85 -19.58 17.53
N ASN A 219 6.04 -20.32 18.25
CA ASN A 219 6.38 -21.57 18.91
C ASN A 219 5.80 -22.78 18.14
N ASN A 220 6.67 -23.54 17.49
CA ASN A 220 6.33 -24.77 16.76
C ASN A 220 5.47 -25.76 17.58
N ALA A 221 5.60 -25.74 18.92
CA ALA A 221 4.83 -26.58 19.84
C ALA A 221 3.32 -26.32 19.78
N SER A 222 2.86 -25.07 19.65
CA SER A 222 1.42 -24.76 19.57
C SER A 222 0.80 -25.22 18.26
N SER A 223 1.56 -25.20 17.17
CA SER A 223 1.12 -25.72 15.86
C SER A 223 0.94 -27.24 15.92
N MET A 224 1.89 -27.97 16.51
CA MET A 224 1.80 -29.43 16.65
C MET A 224 0.67 -29.86 17.57
N THR A 225 0.46 -29.15 18.70
CA THR A 225 -0.65 -29.38 19.62
C THR A 225 -2.01 -29.18 18.92
N TYR A 226 -2.11 -28.14 18.07
CA TYR A 226 -3.32 -27.91 17.28
C TYR A 226 -3.56 -29.02 16.25
N CYS A 227 -2.53 -29.47 15.54
CA CYS A 227 -2.63 -30.56 14.57
C CYS A 227 -3.03 -31.88 15.24
N ASP A 228 -2.49 -32.18 16.41
CA ASP A 228 -2.85 -33.35 17.20
C ASP A 228 -4.32 -33.28 17.69
N LYS A 229 -4.77 -32.12 18.15
CA LYS A 229 -6.17 -31.89 18.50
C LYS A 229 -7.08 -32.06 17.29
N LEU A 230 -6.73 -31.50 16.13
CA LEU A 230 -7.49 -31.60 14.92
C LEU A 230 -7.65 -33.06 14.47
N ALA A 231 -6.59 -33.87 14.58
CA ALA A 231 -6.63 -35.29 14.28
C ALA A 231 -7.60 -36.05 15.21
N ARG A 232 -7.56 -35.76 16.50
CA ARG A 232 -8.48 -36.36 17.49
C ARG A 232 -9.92 -35.95 17.27
N ASP A 233 -10.19 -34.67 17.06
CA ASP A 233 -11.53 -34.12 16.88
C ASP A 233 -12.22 -34.68 15.62
N ASN A 234 -11.45 -35.11 14.61
CA ASN A 234 -11.94 -35.72 13.38
C ASN A 234 -11.91 -37.24 13.41
N GLY A 235 -11.51 -37.89 14.53
CA GLY A 235 -11.49 -39.34 14.67
C GLY A 235 -10.50 -40.04 13.73
N TRP A 236 -9.46 -39.35 13.24
CA TRP A 236 -8.52 -39.92 12.26
C TRP A 236 -7.68 -41.07 12.84
N ASN A 237 -7.54 -41.15 14.15
CA ASN A 237 -6.91 -42.24 14.88
C ASN A 237 -7.72 -43.57 14.84
N GLU A 238 -9.02 -43.51 14.59
CA GLU A 238 -9.88 -44.72 14.53
C GLU A 238 -9.75 -45.44 13.20
N TYR A 239 -9.18 -44.83 12.17
CA TYR A 239 -9.04 -45.38 10.83
C TYR A 239 -7.71 -46.10 10.57
N LEU A 240 -6.85 -46.23 11.59
CA LEU A 240 -5.54 -46.88 11.46
C LEU A 240 -5.63 -48.40 11.14
N ASP A 241 -6.79 -49.04 11.30
CA ASP A 241 -7.00 -50.47 11.10
C ASP A 241 -7.63 -50.88 9.74
N MET A 242 -7.88 -49.92 8.87
CA MET A 242 -8.53 -50.19 7.57
C MET A 242 -7.52 -50.26 6.40
N SER A 243 -7.78 -51.13 5.45
CA SER A 243 -6.98 -51.61 4.32
C SER A 243 -6.02 -50.64 3.59
N THR A 244 -4.92 -51.18 3.12
CA THR A 244 -3.61 -50.63 2.81
C THR A 244 -3.48 -49.43 1.88
N GLU A 245 -4.29 -49.20 0.85
CA GLU A 245 -4.13 -48.06 -0.05
C GLU A 245 -4.86 -46.80 0.45
N TYR A 246 -6.01 -46.96 1.06
CA TYR A 246 -6.77 -45.86 1.66
C TYR A 246 -6.10 -45.38 2.97
N ASN A 247 -5.55 -46.34 3.72
CA ASN A 247 -4.84 -46.10 4.97
C ASN A 247 -3.54 -45.28 4.79
N GLN A 248 -2.82 -45.44 3.70
CA GLN A 248 -1.60 -44.63 3.47
C GLN A 248 -1.89 -43.15 3.30
N GLN A 249 -3.06 -42.77 2.80
CA GLN A 249 -3.47 -41.36 2.74
C GLN A 249 -3.99 -40.84 4.09
N ILE A 250 -4.66 -41.68 4.86
CA ILE A 250 -5.19 -41.34 6.17
C ILE A 250 -4.08 -41.32 7.22
N ASP A 251 -3.15 -42.29 7.19
CA ASP A 251 -1.96 -42.28 8.04
C ASP A 251 -1.14 -40.98 7.89
N LYS A 252 -1.03 -40.45 6.67
CA LYS A 252 -0.38 -39.16 6.41
C LYS A 252 -1.16 -37.99 7.00
N LEU A 253 -2.48 -38.05 7.10
CA LEU A 253 -3.31 -37.00 7.69
C LEU A 253 -3.37 -37.08 9.22
N TYR A 254 -3.32 -38.28 9.80
CA TYR A 254 -3.32 -38.46 11.24
C TYR A 254 -2.04 -37.97 11.92
N ASN A 255 -0.89 -38.12 11.27
CA ASN A 255 0.38 -37.62 11.81
C ASN A 255 0.34 -36.09 11.91
N PRO A 256 0.55 -35.48 13.10
CA PRO A 256 0.57 -34.03 13.27
C PRO A 256 1.56 -33.32 12.34
N ILE A 257 2.68 -33.96 12.00
CA ILE A 257 3.65 -33.44 11.03
C ILE A 257 3.02 -33.39 9.64
N ALA A 258 2.36 -34.46 9.19
CA ALA A 258 1.72 -34.51 7.89
C ALA A 258 0.56 -33.49 7.78
N ILE A 259 -0.20 -33.27 8.85
CA ILE A 259 -1.24 -32.23 8.92
C ILE A 259 -0.60 -30.83 8.74
N LYS A 260 0.50 -30.57 9.42
CA LYS A 260 1.25 -29.32 9.28
C LYS A 260 1.81 -29.13 7.87
N GLU A 261 2.38 -30.17 7.29
CA GLU A 261 2.85 -30.18 5.90
C GLU A 261 1.71 -29.94 4.91
N ARG A 262 0.56 -30.53 5.14
CA ARG A 262 -0.65 -30.27 4.34
C ARG A 262 -1.10 -28.82 4.44
N ALA A 263 -1.09 -28.24 5.64
CA ALA A 263 -1.41 -26.82 5.83
C ALA A 263 -0.43 -25.91 5.08
N ASN A 264 0.88 -26.19 5.18
CA ASN A 264 1.93 -25.45 4.45
C ASN A 264 1.73 -25.56 2.94
N SER A 265 1.53 -26.79 2.42
CA SER A 265 1.29 -27.05 1.00
C SER A 265 0.05 -26.32 0.50
N THR A 266 -1.04 -26.33 1.28
CA THR A 266 -2.27 -25.62 0.93
C THR A 266 -2.05 -24.11 0.86
N TYR A 267 -1.34 -23.55 1.82
CA TYR A 267 -1.03 -22.11 1.81
C TYR A 267 -0.16 -21.72 0.61
N GLU A 268 0.82 -22.56 0.24
CA GLU A 268 1.61 -22.35 -0.98
C GLU A 268 0.74 -22.48 -2.24
N MET A 269 -0.22 -23.40 -2.30
CA MET A 269 -1.17 -23.49 -3.42
C MET A 269 -2.06 -22.24 -3.51
N ILE A 270 -2.52 -21.69 -2.39
CA ILE A 270 -3.27 -20.42 -2.36
C ILE A 270 -2.42 -19.28 -2.97
N ARG A 271 -1.14 -19.19 -2.59
CA ARG A 271 -0.22 -18.19 -3.14
C ARG A 271 0.05 -18.40 -4.63
N LYS A 272 0.29 -19.65 -5.05
CA LYS A 272 0.51 -19.98 -6.46
C LYS A 272 -0.71 -19.69 -7.30
N ARG A 273 -1.93 -20.02 -6.81
CA ARG A 273 -3.19 -19.67 -7.47
C ARG A 273 -3.36 -18.15 -7.64
N ALA A 274 -3.13 -17.39 -6.58
CA ALA A 274 -3.20 -15.93 -6.64
C ALA A 274 -2.17 -15.36 -7.64
N ARG A 275 -0.98 -15.95 -7.71
CA ARG A 275 0.05 -15.55 -8.67
C ARG A 275 -0.31 -15.89 -10.11
N LEU A 276 -0.87 -17.07 -10.37
CA LEU A 276 -1.33 -17.49 -11.68
C LEU A 276 -2.41 -16.54 -12.20
N LEU A 277 -3.39 -16.20 -11.39
CA LEU A 277 -4.46 -15.27 -11.76
C LEU A 277 -3.91 -13.85 -12.01
N ALA A 278 -3.09 -13.35 -11.10
CA ALA A 278 -2.56 -11.98 -11.19
C ALA A 278 -1.61 -11.80 -12.39
N ASN A 279 -0.83 -12.84 -12.72
CA ASN A 279 0.16 -12.84 -13.79
C ASN A 279 -0.34 -13.48 -15.09
N TYR A 280 -1.66 -13.66 -15.25
CA TYR A 280 -2.19 -14.32 -16.43
C TYR A 280 -1.84 -13.57 -17.72
N SER A 281 -1.15 -14.24 -18.65
CA SER A 281 -0.50 -13.62 -19.80
C SER A 281 -1.46 -12.88 -20.75
N ASN A 282 -2.72 -13.36 -20.89
CA ASN A 282 -3.71 -12.68 -21.74
C ASN A 282 -4.07 -11.28 -21.24
N LYS A 283 -3.80 -10.94 -19.98
CA LYS A 283 -3.95 -9.57 -19.48
C LYS A 283 -3.02 -8.60 -20.19
N ILE A 284 -1.84 -9.05 -20.63
CA ILE A 284 -0.86 -8.21 -21.35
C ILE A 284 -1.47 -7.64 -22.63
N ASN A 285 -2.17 -8.47 -23.40
CA ASN A 285 -2.81 -8.02 -24.63
C ASN A 285 -3.89 -6.96 -24.34
N ALA A 286 -4.75 -7.21 -23.36
CA ALA A 286 -5.79 -6.24 -22.97
C ALA A 286 -5.18 -4.91 -22.47
N ILE A 287 -4.06 -4.96 -21.75
CA ILE A 287 -3.34 -3.76 -21.31
C ILE A 287 -2.76 -3.00 -22.50
N ILE A 288 -2.19 -3.70 -23.48
CA ILE A 288 -1.65 -3.10 -24.69
C ILE A 288 -2.76 -2.41 -25.47
N ASP A 289 -3.94 -3.02 -25.62
CA ASP A 289 -5.10 -2.42 -26.27
C ASP A 289 -5.58 -1.14 -25.58
N ILE A 290 -5.55 -1.13 -24.24
CA ILE A 290 -5.83 0.08 -23.45
C ILE A 290 -4.77 1.15 -23.75
N ILE A 291 -3.48 0.80 -23.71
CA ILE A 291 -2.39 1.75 -23.99
C ILE A 291 -2.50 2.34 -25.39
N ASP A 292 -2.87 1.52 -26.38
CA ASP A 292 -3.07 1.98 -27.78
C ASP A 292 -4.16 3.06 -27.88
N SER A 293 -5.16 3.02 -27.00
CA SER A 293 -6.22 4.03 -26.91
C SER A 293 -5.77 5.35 -26.23
N TYR A 294 -4.61 5.33 -25.54
CA TYR A 294 -4.12 6.46 -24.76
C TYR A 294 -2.64 6.80 -25.02
N LYS A 295 -2.21 6.80 -26.29
CA LYS A 295 -0.81 6.89 -26.74
C LYS A 295 0.00 8.04 -26.14
N ASP A 296 -0.63 9.21 -25.91
CA ASP A 296 0.05 10.41 -25.42
C ASP A 296 -0.26 10.72 -23.94
N LYS A 297 -0.91 9.79 -23.26
CA LYS A 297 -1.30 9.96 -21.86
C LYS A 297 -0.28 9.35 -20.92
N LYS A 298 -0.23 9.89 -19.70
CA LYS A 298 0.54 9.34 -18.60
C LYS A 298 -0.23 8.19 -17.95
N ILE A 299 0.34 6.99 -18.00
CA ILE A 299 -0.32 5.76 -17.55
C ILE A 299 0.44 5.16 -16.37
N LEU A 300 -0.29 4.80 -15.32
CA LEU A 300 0.24 4.01 -14.23
C LEU A 300 -0.42 2.63 -14.22
N ILE A 301 0.40 1.58 -14.18
CA ILE A 301 -0.06 0.20 -14.15
C ILE A 301 0.31 -0.40 -12.80
N ILE A 302 -0.67 -0.86 -12.04
CA ILE A 302 -0.48 -1.48 -10.72
C ILE A 302 -0.63 -2.99 -10.85
N ASN A 303 0.42 -3.70 -10.46
CA ASN A 303 0.51 -5.14 -10.49
C ASN A 303 0.56 -5.72 -9.06
N LYS A 304 0.09 -6.95 -8.88
CA LYS A 304 0.22 -7.65 -7.60
C LYS A 304 1.66 -8.08 -7.34
N PHE A 305 2.40 -8.47 -8.39
CA PHE A 305 3.75 -9.04 -8.29
C PHE A 305 4.75 -8.30 -9.17
N ALA A 306 5.99 -8.19 -8.67
CA ALA A 306 7.07 -7.47 -9.33
C ALA A 306 7.54 -8.13 -10.65
N ASP A 307 7.54 -9.46 -10.71
CA ASP A 307 7.90 -10.20 -11.91
C ASP A 307 6.94 -9.93 -13.08
N PHE A 308 5.64 -9.81 -12.80
CA PHE A 308 4.68 -9.43 -13.83
C PHE A 308 4.84 -7.96 -14.25
N ALA A 309 5.19 -7.07 -13.32
CA ALA A 309 5.50 -5.69 -13.65
C ALA A 309 6.69 -5.58 -14.62
N ASP A 310 7.74 -6.41 -14.41
CA ASP A 310 8.91 -6.48 -15.29
C ASP A 310 8.57 -7.09 -16.65
N GLU A 311 7.83 -8.19 -16.67
CA GLU A 311 7.36 -8.85 -17.89
C GLU A 311 6.52 -7.90 -18.74
N LEU A 312 5.56 -7.23 -18.13
CA LEU A 312 4.69 -6.25 -18.79
C LEU A 312 5.51 -5.08 -19.35
N THR A 313 6.45 -4.54 -18.58
CA THR A 313 7.36 -3.48 -19.04
C THR A 313 8.13 -3.90 -20.30
N ASN A 314 8.67 -5.11 -20.31
CA ASN A 314 9.39 -5.64 -21.45
C ASN A 314 8.47 -5.80 -22.68
N ASN A 315 7.29 -6.39 -22.50
CA ASN A 315 6.32 -6.58 -23.60
C ASN A 315 5.88 -5.25 -24.21
N ILE A 316 5.60 -4.23 -23.37
CA ILE A 316 5.24 -2.89 -23.84
C ILE A 316 6.40 -2.30 -24.66
N ASN A 317 7.62 -2.30 -24.14
CA ASN A 317 8.76 -1.71 -24.83
C ASN A 317 9.11 -2.42 -26.14
N ILE A 318 8.94 -3.75 -26.19
CA ILE A 318 9.10 -4.54 -27.42
C ILE A 318 8.01 -4.16 -28.44
N LYS A 319 6.74 -4.12 -28.03
CA LYS A 319 5.60 -3.77 -28.90
C LYS A 319 5.80 -2.43 -29.60
N TYR A 320 6.26 -1.42 -28.87
CA TYR A 320 6.43 -0.06 -29.41
C TYR A 320 7.83 0.20 -29.96
N ASN A 321 8.74 -0.76 -29.90
CA ASN A 321 10.16 -0.62 -30.29
C ASN A 321 10.82 0.65 -29.70
N LYS A 322 10.42 1.00 -28.48
CA LYS A 322 10.87 2.20 -27.77
C LYS A 322 10.71 2.00 -26.27
N GLU A 323 11.62 2.56 -25.49
CA GLU A 323 11.56 2.52 -24.04
C GLU A 323 10.58 3.58 -23.52
N ILE A 324 9.27 3.28 -23.54
CA ILE A 324 8.18 4.15 -23.06
C ILE A 324 7.69 3.76 -21.67
N CYS A 325 8.03 2.56 -21.19
CA CYS A 325 7.61 1.99 -19.92
C CYS A 325 8.81 1.63 -19.04
N LYS A 326 8.71 1.86 -17.74
CA LYS A 326 9.69 1.43 -16.73
C LYS A 326 9.02 0.73 -15.57
N SER A 327 9.66 -0.33 -15.07
CA SER A 327 9.26 -0.98 -13.80
C SER A 327 9.66 -0.13 -12.61
N PHE A 328 8.75 -0.08 -11.59
CA PHE A 328 8.96 0.70 -10.37
C PHE A 328 8.56 -0.14 -9.15
N HIS A 329 9.50 -0.84 -8.53
CA HIS A 329 9.26 -1.68 -7.35
C HIS A 329 10.55 -1.96 -6.56
N ASP A 330 10.44 -2.52 -5.35
CA ASP A 330 11.58 -2.73 -4.45
C ASP A 330 12.52 -3.88 -4.87
N LYS A 331 12.10 -4.73 -5.82
CA LYS A 331 12.88 -5.86 -6.31
C LYS A 331 13.69 -5.55 -7.56
N LEU A 332 13.83 -4.28 -7.95
CA LEU A 332 14.68 -3.87 -9.06
C LEU A 332 16.14 -4.32 -8.81
N LYS A 333 16.78 -4.86 -9.84
CA LYS A 333 18.20 -5.19 -9.78
C LYS A 333 19.02 -3.91 -9.90
N SER A 334 20.15 -3.87 -9.19
CA SER A 334 21.11 -2.78 -9.35
C SER A 334 21.65 -2.75 -10.79
N ILE A 335 21.71 -1.58 -11.38
CA ILE A 335 22.13 -1.35 -12.76
C ILE A 335 23.31 -0.36 -12.80
N PRO A 336 24.10 -0.32 -13.89
CA PRO A 336 25.07 0.74 -14.13
C PRO A 336 24.41 2.11 -14.03
N ALA A 337 25.01 3.03 -13.27
CA ALA A 337 24.44 4.34 -13.05
C ALA A 337 24.54 5.20 -14.31
N ILE A 338 23.40 5.82 -14.66
CA ILE A 338 23.28 6.81 -15.72
C ILE A 338 22.66 8.09 -15.14
N ASP A 339 22.92 9.23 -15.78
CA ASP A 339 22.25 10.48 -15.45
C ASP A 339 20.88 10.59 -16.17
N LYS A 340 20.19 11.73 -15.95
CA LYS A 340 18.90 12.06 -16.59
C LYS A 340 18.94 12.12 -18.12
N ASP A 341 20.14 12.26 -18.69
CA ASP A 341 20.37 12.37 -20.13
C ASP A 341 20.88 11.06 -20.73
N GLY A 342 21.05 10.00 -19.89
CA GLY A 342 21.47 8.67 -20.30
C GLY A 342 23.00 8.45 -20.28
N ASN A 343 23.79 9.42 -19.82
CA ASN A 343 25.25 9.28 -19.80
C ASN A 343 25.74 8.48 -18.59
N PRO A 344 26.77 7.64 -18.74
CA PRO A 344 27.34 6.86 -17.66
C PRO A 344 27.96 7.74 -16.56
N ILE A 345 27.65 7.42 -15.30
CA ILE A 345 28.23 8.10 -14.14
C ILE A 345 29.37 7.25 -13.59
N TYR A 346 30.55 7.86 -13.40
CA TYR A 346 31.76 7.20 -12.90
C TYR A 346 32.12 7.66 -11.49
N TYR A 347 32.82 6.81 -10.74
CA TYR A 347 33.43 7.20 -9.46
C TYR A 347 34.57 8.19 -9.70
N LYS A 348 34.48 9.34 -9.05
CA LYS A 348 35.49 10.41 -9.19
C LYS A 348 36.68 10.26 -8.24
N THR A 349 36.50 9.54 -7.11
CA THR A 349 37.47 9.39 -6.02
C THR A 349 37.46 7.98 -5.43
N GLY A 350 38.49 7.63 -4.65
CA GLY A 350 38.61 6.38 -3.90
C GLY A 350 39.05 5.17 -4.75
N ALA A 351 39.06 3.97 -4.14
CA ALA A 351 39.55 2.73 -4.77
C ALA A 351 38.76 2.29 -6.04
N LYS A 352 37.59 2.89 -6.27
CA LYS A 352 36.75 2.62 -7.45
C LYS A 352 36.82 3.72 -8.51
N LYS A 353 37.75 4.69 -8.39
CA LYS A 353 37.92 5.78 -9.36
C LYS A 353 37.98 5.25 -10.80
N GLY A 354 37.22 5.86 -11.70
CA GLY A 354 37.14 5.49 -13.12
C GLY A 354 36.23 4.27 -13.42
N LYS A 355 35.72 3.55 -12.42
CA LYS A 355 34.70 2.51 -12.64
C LYS A 355 33.32 3.14 -12.70
N GLN A 356 32.45 2.61 -13.53
CA GLN A 356 31.05 3.06 -13.59
C GLN A 356 30.37 2.81 -12.25
N LYS A 357 29.63 3.80 -11.74
CA LYS A 357 28.86 3.64 -10.53
C LYS A 357 27.72 2.64 -10.73
N ILE A 358 27.34 1.99 -9.65
CA ILE A 358 26.15 1.13 -9.62
C ILE A 358 25.01 1.94 -8.96
N MET A 359 23.88 1.98 -9.62
CA MET A 359 22.67 2.61 -9.14
C MET A 359 21.82 1.59 -8.39
N GLY A 360 21.63 1.77 -7.10
CA GLY A 360 20.72 0.97 -6.29
C GLY A 360 19.24 1.35 -6.51
N VAL A 361 18.33 0.57 -5.95
CA VAL A 361 16.88 0.66 -6.17
C VAL A 361 16.32 2.06 -5.91
N THR A 362 16.65 2.67 -4.79
CA THR A 362 16.14 4.02 -4.43
C THR A 362 16.49 5.09 -5.48
N ASN A 363 17.75 5.06 -5.99
CA ASN A 363 18.17 6.02 -7.00
C ASN A 363 17.54 5.72 -8.36
N GLN A 364 17.32 4.44 -8.70
CA GLN A 364 16.57 4.05 -9.91
C GLN A 364 15.14 4.57 -9.85
N LYS A 365 14.45 4.40 -8.73
CA LYS A 365 13.08 4.91 -8.52
C LYS A 365 13.02 6.43 -8.71
N LYS A 366 13.96 7.19 -8.11
CA LYS A 366 14.06 8.64 -8.31
C LYS A 366 14.26 9.02 -9.79
N LEU A 367 15.13 8.31 -10.50
CA LEU A 367 15.38 8.56 -11.92
C LEU A 367 14.13 8.24 -12.75
N ILE A 368 13.45 7.12 -12.52
CA ILE A 368 12.22 6.73 -13.22
C ILE A 368 11.14 7.81 -13.04
N GLN A 369 10.96 8.29 -11.83
CA GLN A 369 10.00 9.37 -11.53
C GLN A 369 10.36 10.67 -12.25
N GLN A 370 11.63 11.04 -12.31
CA GLN A 370 12.10 12.20 -13.06
C GLN A 370 11.86 12.04 -14.57
N LEU A 371 12.17 10.88 -15.14
CA LEU A 371 11.92 10.58 -16.57
C LEU A 371 10.43 10.66 -16.91
N PHE A 372 9.58 10.15 -16.03
CA PHE A 372 8.12 10.19 -16.20
C PHE A 372 7.59 11.64 -16.11
N ASN A 373 8.02 12.39 -15.12
CA ASN A 373 7.61 13.79 -14.97
C ASN A 373 8.06 14.67 -16.14
N LEU A 374 9.24 14.38 -16.71
CA LEU A 374 9.76 15.06 -17.92
C LEU A 374 9.12 14.58 -19.23
N GLY A 375 8.23 13.56 -19.19
CA GLY A 375 7.62 12.98 -20.39
C GLY A 375 8.59 12.19 -21.28
N LYS A 376 9.77 11.80 -20.77
CA LYS A 376 10.69 10.91 -21.50
C LYS A 376 10.18 9.46 -21.54
N ILE A 377 9.42 9.07 -20.53
CA ILE A 377 8.61 7.84 -20.50
C ILE A 377 7.17 8.22 -20.14
N ASN A 378 6.20 7.49 -20.66
CA ASN A 378 4.78 7.78 -20.43
C ASN A 378 4.10 6.74 -19.55
N ILE A 379 4.76 5.62 -19.27
CA ILE A 379 4.17 4.49 -18.55
C ILE A 379 5.09 4.07 -17.40
N ILE A 380 4.49 3.88 -16.23
CA ILE A 380 5.13 3.22 -15.10
C ILE A 380 4.36 1.95 -14.77
N SER A 381 5.05 0.82 -14.71
CA SER A 381 4.54 -0.45 -14.22
C SER A 381 5.05 -0.70 -12.81
N THR A 382 4.16 -0.73 -11.82
CA THR A 382 4.51 -0.78 -10.39
C THR A 382 3.80 -1.92 -9.67
N THR A 383 4.15 -2.14 -8.41
CA THR A 383 3.44 -3.03 -7.49
C THR A 383 2.65 -2.24 -6.45
N ASN A 384 1.82 -2.88 -5.63
CA ASN A 384 0.97 -2.24 -4.61
C ASN A 384 1.70 -1.41 -3.55
N SER A 385 3.03 -1.49 -3.51
CA SER A 385 3.82 -0.95 -2.41
C SER A 385 4.27 0.53 -2.50
N PRO A 386 4.09 1.28 -3.59
CA PRO A 386 4.76 2.57 -3.76
C PRO A 386 3.99 3.76 -3.19
N ASP A 387 3.06 3.52 -2.29
CA ASP A 387 2.15 4.54 -1.73
C ASP A 387 2.79 5.84 -1.28
N LYS A 388 4.05 5.80 -0.82
CA LYS A 388 4.75 6.96 -0.27
C LYS A 388 5.78 7.56 -1.20
N GLU A 389 6.32 6.75 -2.10
CA GLU A 389 7.49 7.10 -2.90
C GLU A 389 7.14 7.71 -4.27
N LEU A 390 5.92 7.49 -4.76
CA LEU A 390 5.53 7.88 -6.11
C LEU A 390 4.74 9.20 -6.11
N ASN A 391 5.41 10.29 -6.46
CA ASN A 391 4.78 11.60 -6.63
C ASN A 391 4.74 11.94 -8.12
N ILE A 392 3.67 11.49 -8.79
CA ILE A 392 3.47 11.64 -10.24
C ILE A 392 2.04 12.07 -10.55
N ASP A 393 1.87 12.73 -11.68
CA ASP A 393 0.58 13.06 -12.27
C ASP A 393 0.24 12.04 -13.35
N VAL A 394 -0.96 11.44 -13.30
CA VAL A 394 -1.39 10.32 -14.13
C VAL A 394 -2.74 10.61 -14.77
N ASP A 395 -2.90 10.26 -16.05
CA ASP A 395 -4.16 10.38 -16.78
C ASP A 395 -5.01 9.11 -16.69
N VAL A 396 -4.35 7.95 -16.74
CA VAL A 396 -5.00 6.63 -16.77
C VAL A 396 -4.35 5.70 -15.75
N LEU A 397 -5.19 5.02 -14.98
CA LEU A 397 -4.76 4.00 -14.03
C LEU A 397 -5.22 2.62 -14.50
N ILE A 398 -4.32 1.66 -14.56
CA ILE A 398 -4.63 0.27 -14.91
C ILE A 398 -4.27 -0.62 -13.74
N ILE A 399 -5.22 -1.43 -13.27
CA ILE A 399 -5.04 -2.41 -12.22
C ILE A 399 -5.13 -3.79 -12.84
N THR A 400 -4.04 -4.54 -12.77
CA THR A 400 -3.94 -5.83 -13.46
C THR A 400 -4.59 -6.98 -12.72
N SER A 401 -4.93 -6.80 -11.44
CA SER A 401 -5.56 -7.84 -10.61
C SER A 401 -6.43 -7.21 -9.53
N SER A 402 -7.66 -7.66 -9.40
CA SER A 402 -8.57 -7.26 -8.31
C SER A 402 -8.10 -7.74 -6.92
N LEU A 403 -7.12 -8.64 -6.86
CA LEU A 403 -6.46 -9.08 -5.63
C LEU A 403 -5.40 -8.08 -5.13
N CYS A 404 -5.21 -6.96 -5.82
CA CYS A 404 -4.41 -5.85 -5.33
C CYS A 404 -5.04 -5.24 -4.08
N ASP A 405 -4.21 -5.00 -3.05
CA ASP A 405 -4.65 -4.40 -1.79
C ASP A 405 -5.02 -2.91 -2.00
N ASP A 406 -5.67 -2.33 -1.05
CA ASP A 406 -6.26 -0.99 -0.98
C ASP A 406 -5.92 0.04 -2.08
N ILE A 407 -6.63 -0.07 -3.19
CA ILE A 407 -6.51 0.81 -4.35
C ILE A 407 -7.10 2.21 -4.07
N LYS A 408 -8.00 2.33 -3.08
CA LYS A 408 -8.68 3.60 -2.76
C LYS A 408 -7.68 4.68 -2.36
N SER A 409 -6.68 4.35 -1.53
CA SER A 409 -5.63 5.29 -1.14
C SER A 409 -4.79 5.75 -2.33
N TYR A 410 -4.63 4.88 -3.32
CA TYR A 410 -3.85 5.11 -4.53
C TYR A 410 -4.55 6.04 -5.50
N ILE A 411 -5.79 5.72 -5.85
CA ILE A 411 -6.66 6.55 -6.69
C ILE A 411 -6.73 7.96 -6.12
N TYR A 412 -6.87 8.07 -4.80
CA TYR A 412 -6.94 9.36 -4.14
C TYR A 412 -5.64 10.18 -4.22
N ARG A 413 -4.48 9.58 -4.08
CA ARG A 413 -3.20 10.29 -4.21
C ARG A 413 -2.96 10.79 -5.62
N LEU A 414 -3.31 9.98 -6.62
CA LEU A 414 -3.24 10.35 -8.01
C LEU A 414 -4.23 11.47 -8.35
N SER A 415 -5.34 11.54 -7.62
CA SER A 415 -6.39 12.54 -7.81
C SER A 415 -6.05 13.91 -7.26
N LYS A 416 -5.09 14.03 -6.34
CA LYS A 416 -4.72 15.33 -5.74
C LYS A 416 -4.32 16.39 -6.75
N CYS A 417 -3.90 16.00 -7.94
CA CYS A 417 -3.41 16.91 -8.97
C CYS A 417 -4.49 17.40 -9.94
N LYS A 418 -5.69 16.77 -9.97
CA LYS A 418 -6.71 17.05 -11.01
C LYS A 418 -8.13 17.16 -10.42
N PHE A 419 -8.42 18.26 -9.75
CA PHE A 419 -9.69 18.46 -9.02
C PHE A 419 -10.98 18.39 -9.86
N ASN A 420 -10.93 18.54 -11.18
CA ASN A 420 -12.12 18.64 -12.04
C ASN A 420 -12.13 17.65 -13.22
N ILE A 421 -11.15 16.76 -13.34
CA ILE A 421 -11.05 15.81 -14.43
C ILE A 421 -11.25 14.39 -13.86
N PRO A 422 -12.16 13.57 -14.42
CA PRO A 422 -12.34 12.20 -13.97
C PRO A 422 -11.05 11.39 -14.14
N ILE A 423 -10.75 10.56 -13.14
CA ILE A 423 -9.68 9.56 -13.25
C ILE A 423 -10.24 8.38 -14.02
N ILE A 424 -9.58 8.02 -15.10
CA ILE A 424 -9.91 6.83 -15.87
C ILE A 424 -9.21 5.65 -15.22
N LEU A 425 -9.98 4.68 -14.75
CA LEU A 425 -9.52 3.46 -14.10
C LEU A 425 -9.93 2.25 -14.91
N TYR A 426 -8.95 1.43 -15.30
CA TYR A 426 -9.19 0.09 -15.82
C TYR A 426 -8.86 -0.96 -14.77
N SER A 427 -9.82 -1.84 -14.47
CA SER A 427 -9.66 -2.95 -13.53
C SER A 427 -9.79 -4.27 -14.28
N LEU A 428 -8.67 -4.99 -14.45
CA LEU A 428 -8.67 -6.29 -15.10
C LEU A 428 -8.91 -7.40 -14.07
N TYR A 429 -9.66 -8.41 -14.46
CA TYR A 429 -9.92 -9.58 -13.62
C TYR A 429 -10.18 -10.83 -14.46
N CYS A 430 -9.80 -12.00 -13.96
CA CYS A 430 -10.13 -13.27 -14.57
C CYS A 430 -11.56 -13.68 -14.21
N GLU A 431 -12.40 -13.96 -15.22
CA GLU A 431 -13.79 -14.39 -15.05
C GLU A 431 -13.90 -15.74 -14.33
N ASN A 432 -14.98 -15.95 -13.60
CA ASN A 432 -15.29 -17.19 -12.87
C ASN A 432 -14.21 -17.57 -11.84
N THR A 433 -13.49 -16.57 -11.31
CA THR A 433 -12.41 -16.77 -10.34
C THR A 433 -12.58 -15.91 -9.08
N LEU A 434 -11.62 -16.05 -8.15
CA LEU A 434 -11.55 -15.17 -6.97
C LEU A 434 -11.37 -13.69 -7.33
N GLU A 435 -10.80 -13.37 -8.49
CA GLU A 435 -10.64 -11.99 -8.91
C GLU A 435 -11.99 -11.35 -9.22
N GLU A 436 -12.89 -12.07 -9.89
CA GLU A 436 -14.24 -11.58 -10.14
C GLU A 436 -15.02 -11.35 -8.85
N LYS A 437 -14.94 -12.30 -7.92
CA LYS A 437 -15.55 -12.14 -6.60
C LYS A 437 -15.00 -10.91 -5.89
N ALA A 438 -13.66 -10.75 -5.85
CA ALA A 438 -13.01 -9.63 -5.19
C ALA A 438 -13.37 -8.27 -5.78
N ILE A 439 -13.56 -8.18 -7.12
CA ILE A 439 -13.96 -6.91 -7.76
C ILE A 439 -15.44 -6.59 -7.49
N ASN A 440 -16.30 -7.60 -7.40
CA ASN A 440 -17.73 -7.41 -7.12
C ASN A 440 -17.99 -7.06 -5.65
N ASP A 441 -17.18 -7.59 -4.73
CA ASP A 441 -17.29 -7.33 -3.28
C ASP A 441 -16.71 -5.95 -2.88
N LYS A 442 -16.06 -5.21 -3.80
CA LYS A 442 -15.49 -3.89 -3.51
C LYS A 442 -16.57 -2.87 -3.19
N GLN A 443 -16.46 -2.26 -2.00
CA GLN A 443 -17.24 -1.07 -1.65
C GLN A 443 -16.68 0.15 -2.41
N LEU A 444 -17.53 0.80 -3.19
CA LEU A 444 -17.20 1.99 -3.97
C LEU A 444 -17.51 3.26 -3.19
N SER A 445 -16.76 4.33 -3.45
CA SER A 445 -17.08 5.66 -2.95
C SER A 445 -18.24 6.27 -3.77
N SER A 446 -18.94 7.26 -3.22
CA SER A 446 -20.08 7.94 -3.87
C SER A 446 -19.75 8.61 -5.22
N ASN A 447 -18.47 8.87 -5.48
CA ASN A 447 -17.98 9.51 -6.72
C ASN A 447 -17.37 8.51 -7.72
N HIS A 448 -17.61 7.23 -7.52
CA HIS A 448 -17.07 6.16 -8.33
C HIS A 448 -18.19 5.61 -9.23
N VAL A 449 -18.05 5.77 -10.52
CA VAL A 449 -18.99 5.28 -11.52
C VAL A 449 -18.39 4.07 -12.21
N ILE A 450 -19.10 2.94 -12.21
CA ILE A 450 -18.73 1.77 -13.00
C ILE A 450 -19.37 1.90 -14.38
N VAL A 451 -18.52 1.90 -15.40
CA VAL A 451 -18.99 1.87 -16.79
C VAL A 451 -18.96 0.42 -17.27
N ASN A 452 -20.12 -0.17 -17.48
CA ASN A 452 -20.22 -1.53 -17.99
C ASN A 452 -19.94 -1.57 -19.48
N LYS A 453 -19.12 -2.53 -19.93
CA LYS A 453 -18.75 -2.72 -21.35
C LYS A 453 -19.93 -2.94 -22.29
N LYS A 454 -21.11 -3.34 -21.79
CA LYS A 454 -22.34 -3.50 -22.56
C LYS A 454 -22.95 -2.16 -23.02
N ASP A 455 -22.58 -1.08 -22.38
CA ASP A 455 -23.08 0.27 -22.67
C ASP A 455 -22.12 1.06 -23.59
N ILE A 456 -20.99 0.44 -23.95
CA ILE A 456 -19.98 1.04 -24.82
C ILE A 456 -20.04 0.32 -26.19
N ASP A 457 -20.92 0.78 -27.06
CA ASP A 457 -20.71 0.65 -28.49
C ASP A 457 -19.57 1.60 -28.88
N VAL A 458 -18.33 1.14 -28.67
CA VAL A 458 -17.17 1.85 -29.19
C VAL A 458 -17.16 1.69 -30.69
N LYS A 459 -17.80 2.58 -31.39
CA LYS A 459 -17.45 2.88 -32.76
C LYS A 459 -16.09 3.55 -32.73
N ILE A 460 -15.07 2.73 -32.94
CA ILE A 460 -13.74 3.23 -33.31
C ILE A 460 -13.84 3.73 -34.72
N ASP A 461 -14.27 4.95 -34.88
CA ASP A 461 -14.02 5.69 -36.13
C ASP A 461 -12.56 6.11 -36.11
N ASN A 462 -11.83 5.75 -37.16
CA ASN A 462 -10.41 6.02 -37.39
C ASN A 462 -10.10 7.52 -37.61
N ASN A 463 -10.93 8.43 -37.11
CA ASN A 463 -10.66 9.86 -37.09
C ASN A 463 -10.75 10.41 -35.66
N SER A 464 -9.61 10.80 -35.20
CA SER A 464 -9.29 11.63 -34.04
C SER A 464 -10.42 12.48 -33.46
N ASP A 465 -11.29 11.91 -32.66
CA ASP A 465 -12.01 12.62 -31.61
C ASP A 465 -12.90 11.59 -30.88
N CYS A 466 -12.45 11.13 -29.70
CA CYS A 466 -13.27 10.31 -28.83
C CYS A 466 -14.41 11.15 -28.27
N TYR A 467 -15.60 11.04 -28.85
CA TYR A 467 -16.83 11.46 -28.21
C TYR A 467 -17.45 10.25 -27.51
N ILE A 468 -17.52 10.32 -26.19
CA ILE A 468 -18.32 9.41 -25.37
C ILE A 468 -19.77 9.85 -25.53
N VAL A 469 -20.61 9.01 -26.13
CA VAL A 469 -22.06 9.19 -26.14
C VAL A 469 -22.63 8.41 -24.98
N TYR A 470 -23.31 9.09 -24.07
CA TYR A 470 -24.05 8.53 -22.92
C TYR A 470 -25.29 7.77 -23.37
#